data_e3680488706620f907c959265b4e4b3b
#
_entry.id   e3680488706620f907c959265b4e4b3b
#
_cell.length_a   1.000
_cell.length_b   1.000
_cell.length_c   1.000
_cell.angle_alpha   90.00
_cell.angle_beta   90.00
_cell.angle_gamma   90.00
#
_symmetry.space_group_name_H-M   'P 1'
#
loop_
_entity.id
_entity.type
_entity.pdbx_description
1 polymer ?
#
loop_
_entity_poly.entity_id
_entity_poly.type
_entity_poly.pdbx_seq_one_letter_code
_entity_poly.pdbx_strand_id
1 'polypeptide(L)'
;MHKEIGEKINELRSAKGMTLKELGEKANLSVSFLSQAERGLTSIAINSLKKIAEALDVELNNFFTPPESHRPTIIRSYDHEVIRIDESKLIYHNLGSNIPDRQIDPVIVTILPSQNAEEIIPYDHQGEEFVYVLEGIFTIFLEDRQYELYPGDSIHISSTTPHNWANFTSKLVKILAVSTPSVFK
;
A
#
# COMPACT_ATOMS: atom_id res chain seq x y z
N MET A 1 15.79 1.69 13.78
CA MET A 1 16.13 2.21 12.44
C MET A 1 17.41 1.61 11.87
N HIS A 2 18.65 1.79 12.41
CA HIS A 2 19.85 1.19 11.80
C HIS A 2 19.84 -0.34 11.80
N LYS A 3 19.32 -0.97 12.84
CA LYS A 3 19.22 -2.42 12.96
C LYS A 3 18.21 -2.99 11.96
N GLU A 4 17.06 -2.37 11.80
CA GLU A 4 16.00 -2.77 10.86
C GLU A 4 16.48 -2.70 9.40
N ILE A 5 17.17 -1.62 9.03
CA ILE A 5 17.77 -1.50 7.69
C ILE A 5 18.82 -2.58 7.46
N GLY A 6 19.65 -2.86 8.47
CA GLY A 6 20.66 -3.91 8.39
C GLY A 6 20.07 -5.31 8.23
N GLU A 7 19.04 -5.63 9.01
CA GLU A 7 18.28 -6.87 8.89
C GLU A 7 17.64 -7.02 7.50
N LYS A 8 17.10 -5.92 6.95
CA LYS A 8 16.51 -5.93 5.61
C LYS A 8 17.53 -6.15 4.50
N ILE A 9 18.74 -5.57 4.63
CA ILE A 9 19.86 -5.83 3.70
C ILE A 9 20.20 -7.32 3.72
N ASN A 10 20.34 -7.90 4.90
CA ASN A 10 20.66 -9.33 5.06
C ASN A 10 19.58 -10.24 4.46
N GLU A 11 18.31 -9.94 4.71
CA GLU A 11 17.16 -10.65 4.15
C GLU A 11 17.20 -10.65 2.61
N LEU A 12 17.27 -9.47 2.00
CA LEU A 12 17.27 -9.31 0.54
C LEU A 12 18.49 -9.96 -0.12
N ARG A 13 19.67 -9.83 0.49
CA ARG A 13 20.88 -10.50 0.02
C ARG A 13 20.74 -12.01 0.08
N SER A 14 20.26 -12.53 1.19
CA SER A 14 20.09 -13.98 1.42
C SER A 14 19.03 -14.58 0.52
N ALA A 15 17.91 -13.88 0.28
CA ALA A 15 16.89 -14.30 -0.66
C ALA A 15 17.41 -14.43 -2.10
N LYS A 16 18.42 -13.62 -2.48
CA LYS A 16 19.12 -13.72 -3.78
C LYS A 16 20.30 -14.70 -3.77
N GLY A 17 20.52 -15.41 -2.67
CA GLY A 17 21.63 -16.37 -2.54
C GLY A 17 23.02 -15.72 -2.59
N MET A 18 23.12 -14.41 -2.40
CA MET A 18 24.39 -13.67 -2.52
C MET A 18 25.20 -13.75 -1.23
N THR A 19 26.52 -13.91 -1.37
CA THR A 19 27.48 -13.75 -0.28
C THR A 19 27.75 -12.26 0.00
N LEU A 20 28.27 -11.95 1.19
CA LEU A 20 28.73 -10.58 1.52
C LEU A 20 29.84 -10.10 0.57
N LYS A 21 30.66 -11.02 0.04
CA LYS A 21 31.71 -10.71 -0.91
C LYS A 21 31.13 -10.25 -2.24
N GLU A 22 30.19 -11.02 -2.80
CA GLU A 22 29.52 -10.70 -4.07
C GLU A 22 28.74 -9.38 -3.98
N LEU A 23 28.04 -9.14 -2.86
CA LEU A 23 27.38 -7.86 -2.63
C LEU A 23 28.40 -6.72 -2.56
N GLY A 24 29.53 -6.92 -1.86
CA GLY A 24 30.60 -5.94 -1.75
C GLY A 24 31.21 -5.55 -3.10
N GLU A 25 31.47 -6.53 -3.95
CA GLU A 25 31.98 -6.33 -5.31
C GLU A 25 30.97 -5.53 -6.16
N LYS A 26 29.68 -5.91 -6.15
CA LYS A 26 28.65 -5.23 -6.92
C LYS A 26 28.37 -3.81 -6.42
N ALA A 27 28.29 -3.61 -5.11
CA ALA A 27 28.01 -2.30 -4.51
C ALA A 27 29.23 -1.39 -4.40
N ASN A 28 30.44 -1.91 -4.70
CA ASN A 28 31.72 -1.26 -4.45
C ASN A 28 31.85 -0.79 -2.99
N LEU A 29 31.60 -1.72 -2.05
CA LEU A 29 31.67 -1.54 -0.61
C LEU A 29 32.48 -2.67 0.02
N SER A 30 33.18 -2.39 1.14
CA SER A 30 33.95 -3.43 1.82
C SER A 30 33.07 -4.47 2.50
N VAL A 31 33.50 -5.73 2.49
CA VAL A 31 32.83 -6.84 3.18
C VAL A 31 32.68 -6.54 4.68
N SER A 32 33.70 -5.92 5.29
CA SER A 32 33.67 -5.54 6.72
C SER A 32 32.56 -4.51 7.00
N PHE A 33 32.42 -3.49 6.13
CA PHE A 33 31.34 -2.50 6.25
C PHE A 33 29.97 -3.15 6.13
N LEU A 34 29.76 -3.98 5.09
CA LEU A 34 28.50 -4.68 4.86
C LEU A 34 28.13 -5.59 6.04
N SER A 35 29.12 -6.34 6.56
CA SER A 35 28.89 -7.19 7.75
C SER A 35 28.50 -6.39 9.00
N GLN A 36 29.07 -5.20 9.20
CA GLN A 36 28.67 -4.32 10.31
C GLN A 36 27.30 -3.69 10.05
N ALA A 37 27.04 -3.30 8.80
CA ALA A 37 25.76 -2.73 8.38
C ALA A 37 24.60 -3.73 8.59
N GLU A 38 24.74 -4.97 8.16
CA GLU A 38 23.72 -6.02 8.35
C GLU A 38 23.43 -6.31 9.83
N ARG A 39 24.43 -6.16 10.70
CA ARG A 39 24.27 -6.32 12.15
C ARG A 39 23.76 -5.07 12.86
N GLY A 40 23.57 -3.97 12.14
CA GLY A 40 23.14 -2.68 12.71
C GLY A 40 24.23 -2.01 13.58
N LEU A 41 25.48 -2.39 13.42
CA LEU A 41 26.62 -1.91 14.22
C LEU A 41 27.28 -0.65 13.65
N THR A 42 26.84 -0.19 12.49
CA THR A 42 27.31 1.04 11.84
C THR A 42 26.16 1.81 11.21
N SER A 43 26.36 3.11 11.08
CA SER A 43 25.41 3.94 10.29
C SER A 43 25.67 3.75 8.80
N ILE A 44 24.60 3.75 8.02
CA ILE A 44 24.65 3.61 6.57
C ILE A 44 24.27 4.96 5.95
N ALA A 45 25.23 5.59 5.25
CA ALA A 45 24.94 6.79 4.49
C ALA A 45 23.98 6.48 3.33
N ILE A 46 23.10 7.40 2.98
CA ILE A 46 22.10 7.23 1.93
C ILE A 46 22.72 6.81 0.58
N ASN A 47 23.89 7.34 0.25
CA ASN A 47 24.63 6.97 -0.95
C ASN A 47 25.13 5.51 -0.92
N SER A 48 25.50 5.00 0.25
CA SER A 48 25.88 3.59 0.41
C SER A 48 24.66 2.69 0.30
N LEU A 49 23.52 3.11 0.90
CA LEU A 49 22.27 2.38 0.81
C LEU A 49 21.75 2.31 -0.64
N LYS A 50 21.90 3.41 -1.41
CA LYS A 50 21.56 3.42 -2.84
C LYS A 50 22.39 2.42 -3.64
N LYS A 51 23.72 2.34 -3.41
CA LYS A 51 24.59 1.33 -4.06
C LYS A 51 24.19 -0.09 -3.69
N ILE A 52 23.78 -0.33 -2.45
CA ILE A 52 23.27 -1.64 -2.00
C ILE A 52 21.96 -1.97 -2.69
N ALA A 53 21.03 -1.01 -2.82
CA ALA A 53 19.77 -1.15 -3.54
C ALA A 53 20.01 -1.57 -5.00
N GLU A 54 20.88 -0.82 -5.70
CA GLU A 54 21.25 -1.10 -7.08
C GLU A 54 21.89 -2.50 -7.23
N ALA A 55 22.81 -2.87 -6.32
CA ALA A 55 23.46 -4.18 -6.33
C ALA A 55 22.51 -5.34 -6.07
N LEU A 56 21.47 -5.09 -5.28
CA LEU A 56 20.39 -6.02 -4.95
C LEU A 56 19.22 -5.93 -5.93
N ASP A 57 19.25 -5.04 -6.92
CA ASP A 57 18.17 -4.83 -7.88
C ASP A 57 16.82 -4.66 -7.20
N VAL A 58 16.76 -3.70 -6.27
CA VAL A 58 15.56 -3.30 -5.51
C VAL A 58 15.49 -1.78 -5.42
N GLU A 59 14.30 -1.24 -5.17
CA GLU A 59 14.15 0.18 -4.92
C GLU A 59 14.66 0.58 -3.53
N LEU A 60 15.15 1.80 -3.39
CA LEU A 60 15.66 2.33 -2.12
C LEU A 60 14.60 2.28 -1.01
N ASN A 61 13.33 2.48 -1.36
CA ASN A 61 12.20 2.42 -0.43
C ASN A 61 12.05 1.08 0.27
N ASN A 62 12.48 -0.03 -0.34
CA ASN A 62 12.40 -1.37 0.24
C ASN A 62 13.15 -1.50 1.57
N PHE A 63 14.13 -0.63 1.84
CA PHE A 63 14.85 -0.62 3.13
C PHE A 63 14.13 0.17 4.22
N PHE A 64 13.19 1.02 3.86
CA PHE A 64 12.40 1.84 4.78
C PHE A 64 10.98 1.28 4.97
N THR A 65 10.57 0.39 4.08
CA THR A 65 9.36 -0.38 4.31
C THR A 65 9.60 -1.24 5.56
N PRO A 66 8.76 -1.16 6.59
CA PRO A 66 8.86 -2.09 7.72
C PRO A 66 8.98 -3.50 7.15
N PRO A 67 9.78 -4.41 7.76
CA PRO A 67 9.75 -5.80 7.37
C PRO A 67 8.29 -6.17 7.26
N GLU A 68 7.90 -6.98 6.25
CA GLU A 68 6.51 -7.45 6.15
C GLU A 68 6.15 -7.97 7.54
N SER A 69 5.75 -7.01 8.35
CA SER A 69 5.41 -7.28 9.74
C SER A 69 4.33 -8.33 9.60
N HIS A 70 4.45 -9.41 10.32
CA HIS A 70 3.36 -10.34 10.51
C HIS A 70 2.16 -9.51 10.96
N ARG A 71 1.44 -8.95 9.97
CA ARG A 71 0.20 -8.26 10.27
C ARG A 71 -0.66 -9.28 10.95
N PRO A 72 -1.08 -9.00 12.18
CA PRO A 72 -1.81 -9.99 12.95
C PRO A 72 -3.09 -10.33 12.19
N THR A 73 -3.54 -11.56 12.30
CA THR A 73 -4.84 -11.97 11.73
C THR A 73 -5.99 -11.09 12.23
N ILE A 74 -5.86 -10.53 13.45
CA ILE A 74 -6.83 -9.61 14.03
C ILE A 74 -6.21 -8.22 14.00
N ILE A 75 -6.76 -7.31 13.20
CA ILE A 75 -6.38 -5.91 13.14
C ILE A 75 -7.40 -5.11 13.94
N ARG A 76 -6.92 -4.38 14.94
CA ARG A 76 -7.79 -3.53 15.78
C ARG A 76 -8.00 -2.18 15.11
N SER A 77 -9.14 -1.54 15.37
CA SER A 77 -9.51 -0.26 14.75
C SER A 77 -8.49 0.86 15.01
N TYR A 78 -7.77 0.82 16.11
CA TYR A 78 -6.71 1.77 16.46
C TYR A 78 -5.35 1.46 15.80
N ASP A 79 -5.23 0.29 15.13
CA ASP A 79 -4.03 -0.16 14.42
C ASP A 79 -4.18 -0.08 12.89
N HIS A 80 -5.26 0.55 12.39
CA HIS A 80 -5.45 0.70 10.96
C HIS A 80 -4.35 1.56 10.35
N GLU A 81 -3.56 0.99 9.47
CA GLU A 81 -2.51 1.69 8.75
C GLU A 81 -3.06 2.40 7.51
N VAL A 82 -2.66 3.66 7.33
CA VAL A 82 -2.89 4.36 6.07
C VAL A 82 -1.90 3.84 5.04
N ILE A 83 -2.40 3.19 3.98
CA ILE A 83 -1.56 2.61 2.92
C ILE A 83 -1.46 3.51 1.69
N ARG A 84 -2.43 4.40 1.50
CA ARG A 84 -2.46 5.31 0.36
C ARG A 84 -3.27 6.56 0.69
N ILE A 85 -2.79 7.69 0.21
CA ILE A 85 -3.54 8.95 0.10
C ILE A 85 -3.38 9.40 -1.34
N ASP A 86 -4.49 9.56 -2.05
CA ASP A 86 -4.44 10.01 -3.43
C ASP A 86 -4.89 11.49 -3.58
N GLU A 87 -4.61 12.05 -4.76
CA GLU A 87 -4.93 13.44 -5.08
C GLU A 87 -6.46 13.70 -5.10
N SER A 88 -7.25 12.65 -5.30
CA SER A 88 -8.73 12.68 -5.26
C SER A 88 -9.28 12.77 -3.84
N LYS A 89 -8.44 13.02 -2.84
CA LYS A 89 -8.82 13.13 -1.41
C LYS A 89 -9.39 11.83 -0.81
N LEU A 90 -8.95 10.70 -1.32
CA LEU A 90 -9.24 9.38 -0.79
C LEU A 90 -8.10 8.92 0.14
N ILE A 91 -8.46 8.47 1.34
CA ILE A 91 -7.51 7.94 2.34
C ILE A 91 -7.84 6.47 2.55
N TYR A 92 -6.92 5.60 2.18
CA TYR A 92 -7.08 4.15 2.26
C TYR A 92 -6.45 3.60 3.54
N HIS A 93 -7.25 2.93 4.34
CA HIS A 93 -6.82 2.24 5.56
C HIS A 93 -6.88 0.74 5.34
N ASN A 94 -5.78 0.06 5.54
CA ASN A 94 -5.70 -1.38 5.33
C ASN A 94 -6.40 -2.16 6.46
N LEU A 95 -7.22 -3.13 6.06
CA LEU A 95 -7.85 -4.09 6.96
C LEU A 95 -7.34 -5.51 6.76
N GLY A 96 -6.52 -5.72 5.74
CA GLY A 96 -5.99 -7.04 5.39
C GLY A 96 -4.76 -7.42 6.20
N SER A 97 -4.70 -8.69 6.63
CA SER A 97 -3.51 -9.30 7.19
C SER A 97 -2.54 -9.77 6.10
N ASN A 98 -1.31 -10.15 6.48
CA ASN A 98 -0.33 -10.74 5.57
C ASN A 98 -0.66 -12.22 5.31
N ILE A 99 -1.54 -12.46 4.35
CA ILE A 99 -1.85 -13.78 3.84
C ILE A 99 -1.05 -13.96 2.55
N PRO A 100 -0.19 -15.00 2.43
CA PRO A 100 0.47 -15.32 1.16
C PRO A 100 -0.56 -15.50 0.05
N ASP A 101 -0.29 -14.92 -1.12
CA ASP A 101 -1.17 -15.00 -2.31
C ASP A 101 -2.63 -14.58 -2.05
N ARG A 102 -2.82 -13.58 -1.15
CA ARG A 102 -4.15 -13.06 -0.83
C ARG A 102 -4.91 -12.67 -2.11
N GLN A 103 -6.18 -13.01 -2.14
CA GLN A 103 -7.05 -12.77 -3.30
C GLN A 103 -7.87 -11.48 -3.17
N ILE A 104 -8.01 -10.95 -1.97
CA ILE A 104 -8.83 -9.78 -1.69
C ILE A 104 -8.04 -8.70 -0.96
N ASP A 105 -8.40 -7.43 -1.22
CA ASP A 105 -7.92 -6.27 -0.50
C ASP A 105 -9.06 -5.59 0.26
N PRO A 106 -9.30 -5.94 1.52
CA PRO A 106 -10.26 -5.22 2.34
C PRO A 106 -9.64 -3.91 2.85
N VAL A 107 -10.32 -2.80 2.60
CA VAL A 107 -9.89 -1.45 3.03
C VAL A 107 -11.07 -0.64 3.56
N ILE A 108 -10.83 0.25 4.52
CA ILE A 108 -11.72 1.38 4.76
C ILE A 108 -11.20 2.55 3.94
N VAL A 109 -12.07 3.14 3.15
CA VAL A 109 -11.77 4.37 2.43
C VAL A 109 -12.51 5.53 3.07
N THR A 110 -11.75 6.54 3.49
CA THR A 110 -12.29 7.82 3.93
C THR A 110 -12.22 8.79 2.77
N ILE A 111 -13.38 9.31 2.34
CA ILE A 111 -13.50 10.24 1.23
C ILE A 111 -13.76 11.62 1.81
N LEU A 112 -12.79 12.53 1.63
CA LEU A 112 -12.91 13.91 2.09
C LEU A 112 -13.91 14.68 1.24
N PRO A 113 -14.55 15.73 1.78
CA PRO A 113 -15.41 16.61 1.02
C PRO A 113 -14.70 17.20 -0.21
N SER A 114 -15.31 17.12 -1.37
CA SER A 114 -14.87 17.80 -2.58
C SER A 114 -15.87 18.91 -2.89
N GLN A 115 -15.43 20.17 -2.80
CA GLN A 115 -16.30 21.32 -3.11
C GLN A 115 -16.32 21.68 -4.59
N ASN A 116 -15.40 21.10 -5.38
CA ASN A 116 -15.32 21.34 -6.81
C ASN A 116 -15.81 20.10 -7.55
N ALA A 117 -16.71 20.29 -8.51
CA ALA A 117 -16.96 19.31 -9.55
C ALA A 117 -15.73 19.24 -10.47
N GLU A 118 -14.62 18.71 -9.93
CA GLU A 118 -13.50 18.28 -10.76
C GLU A 118 -14.07 17.26 -11.76
N GLU A 119 -13.58 17.29 -12.96
CA GLU A 119 -14.02 16.36 -14.00
C GLU A 119 -13.74 14.94 -13.51
N ILE A 120 -14.82 14.22 -13.16
CA ILE A 120 -14.73 12.86 -12.66
C ILE A 120 -14.47 11.97 -13.85
N ILE A 121 -13.24 11.49 -13.96
CA ILE A 121 -12.82 10.58 -15.02
C ILE A 121 -13.07 9.15 -14.55
N PRO A 122 -14.05 8.42 -15.14
CA PRO A 122 -14.24 7.01 -14.84
C PRO A 122 -12.99 6.21 -15.20
N TYR A 123 -12.70 5.20 -14.41
CA TYR A 123 -11.61 4.25 -14.66
C TYR A 123 -12.17 2.82 -14.57
N ASP A 124 -11.48 1.88 -15.16
CA ASP A 124 -11.77 0.46 -15.07
C ASP A 124 -10.50 -0.35 -14.77
N HIS A 125 -10.68 -1.54 -14.23
CA HIS A 125 -9.61 -2.50 -14.02
C HIS A 125 -10.17 -3.93 -14.00
N GLN A 126 -9.29 -4.92 -13.95
CA GLN A 126 -9.72 -6.31 -13.88
C GLN A 126 -10.22 -6.66 -12.48
N GLY A 127 -11.24 -7.51 -12.41
CA GLY A 127 -11.74 -8.08 -11.17
C GLY A 127 -13.12 -7.61 -10.77
N GLU A 128 -13.36 -7.64 -9.47
CA GLU A 128 -14.63 -7.29 -8.84
C GLU A 128 -14.39 -6.37 -7.64
N GLU A 129 -15.32 -5.47 -7.40
CA GLU A 129 -15.34 -4.63 -6.21
C GLU A 129 -16.67 -4.75 -5.48
N PHE A 130 -16.60 -4.92 -4.16
CA PHE A 130 -17.71 -4.81 -3.25
C PHE A 130 -17.52 -3.59 -2.34
N VAL A 131 -18.54 -2.74 -2.26
CA VAL A 131 -18.53 -1.56 -1.40
C VAL A 131 -19.73 -1.59 -0.46
N TYR A 132 -19.52 -1.25 0.81
CA TYR A 132 -20.55 -1.08 1.81
C TYR A 132 -20.37 0.29 2.49
N VAL A 133 -21.44 1.09 2.54
CA VAL A 133 -21.39 2.43 3.11
C VAL A 133 -21.50 2.38 4.63
N LEU A 134 -20.48 2.92 5.31
CA LEU A 134 -20.41 2.96 6.78
C LEU A 134 -20.90 4.29 7.32
N GLU A 135 -20.55 5.42 6.66
CA GLU A 135 -20.84 6.77 7.15
C GLU A 135 -20.93 7.75 5.97
N GLY A 136 -21.85 8.72 6.07
CA GLY A 136 -22.04 9.78 5.08
C GLY A 136 -22.87 9.35 3.86
N ILE A 137 -22.92 10.20 2.83
CA ILE A 137 -23.60 9.93 1.56
C ILE A 137 -22.52 9.70 0.51
N PHE A 138 -22.40 8.47 0.10
CA PHE A 138 -21.40 8.05 -0.89
C PHE A 138 -21.96 8.21 -2.30
N THR A 139 -21.24 8.95 -3.14
CA THR A 139 -21.57 9.08 -4.57
C THR A 139 -20.70 8.15 -5.38
N ILE A 140 -21.33 7.31 -6.21
CA ILE A 140 -20.64 6.47 -7.19
C ILE A 140 -21.15 6.79 -8.60
N PHE A 141 -20.21 6.89 -9.52
CA PHE A 141 -20.46 6.96 -10.96
C PHE A 141 -20.25 5.57 -11.53
N LEU A 142 -21.23 5.06 -12.26
CA LEU A 142 -21.18 3.80 -12.98
C LEU A 142 -21.59 4.07 -14.42
N GLU A 143 -20.65 3.87 -15.34
CA GLU A 143 -20.84 4.28 -16.73
C GLU A 143 -21.25 5.77 -16.78
N ASP A 144 -22.39 6.07 -17.38
CA ASP A 144 -22.91 7.44 -17.51
C ASP A 144 -23.93 7.82 -16.42
N ARG A 145 -24.03 7.05 -15.34
CA ARG A 145 -25.00 7.26 -14.27
C ARG A 145 -24.35 7.55 -12.93
N GLN A 146 -24.98 8.43 -12.18
CA GLN A 146 -24.62 8.75 -10.81
C GLN A 146 -25.64 8.14 -9.85
N TYR A 147 -25.14 7.58 -8.75
CA TYR A 147 -25.94 7.05 -7.66
C TYR A 147 -25.45 7.59 -6.33
N GLU A 148 -26.39 7.86 -5.43
CA GLU A 148 -26.12 8.17 -4.03
C GLU A 148 -26.49 6.96 -3.17
N LEU A 149 -25.54 6.51 -2.36
CA LEU A 149 -25.72 5.42 -1.42
C LEU A 149 -25.59 5.95 0.02
N TYR A 150 -26.40 5.41 0.89
CA TYR A 150 -26.54 5.79 2.28
C TYR A 150 -25.94 4.73 3.21
N PRO A 151 -25.67 5.05 4.50
CA PRO A 151 -25.18 4.05 5.44
C PRO A 151 -26.07 2.81 5.50
N GLY A 152 -25.48 1.64 5.30
CA GLY A 152 -26.17 0.37 5.16
C GLY A 152 -26.38 -0.11 3.72
N ASP A 153 -26.27 0.79 2.73
CA ASP A 153 -26.33 0.40 1.34
C ASP A 153 -25.03 -0.29 0.90
N SER A 154 -25.14 -1.14 -0.10
CA SER A 154 -24.00 -1.82 -0.71
C SER A 154 -24.12 -1.88 -2.22
N ILE A 155 -22.96 -2.02 -2.86
CA ILE A 155 -22.87 -2.25 -4.29
C ILE A 155 -21.79 -3.31 -4.56
N HIS A 156 -22.05 -4.17 -5.54
CA HIS A 156 -21.11 -5.15 -6.05
C HIS A 156 -21.05 -5.03 -7.56
N ILE A 157 -19.87 -4.77 -8.10
CA ILE A 157 -19.66 -4.50 -9.53
C ILE A 157 -18.51 -5.34 -10.08
N SER A 158 -18.59 -5.65 -11.38
CA SER A 158 -17.39 -5.99 -12.14
C SER A 158 -16.57 -4.71 -12.30
N SER A 159 -15.29 -4.74 -11.89
CA SER A 159 -14.42 -3.57 -11.98
C SER A 159 -14.07 -3.19 -13.43
N THR A 160 -14.44 -4.02 -14.42
CA THR A 160 -14.37 -3.68 -15.85
C THR A 160 -15.47 -2.71 -16.28
N THR A 161 -16.48 -2.48 -15.43
CA THR A 161 -17.47 -1.41 -15.63
C THR A 161 -16.81 -0.08 -15.28
N PRO A 162 -16.76 0.90 -16.19
CA PRO A 162 -16.19 2.22 -15.88
C PRO A 162 -16.90 2.84 -14.67
N HIS A 163 -16.13 3.20 -13.64
CA HIS A 163 -16.64 3.72 -12.38
C HIS A 163 -15.72 4.76 -11.77
N ASN A 164 -16.25 5.58 -10.87
CA ASN A 164 -15.47 6.47 -10.00
C ASN A 164 -16.28 6.85 -8.76
N TRP A 165 -15.59 7.32 -7.73
CA TRP A 165 -16.14 7.66 -6.41
C TRP A 165 -16.04 9.14 -6.14
N ALA A 166 -17.03 9.69 -5.45
CA ALA A 166 -17.03 11.08 -5.04
C ALA A 166 -17.73 11.31 -3.68
N ASN A 167 -17.47 12.47 -3.11
CA ASN A 167 -18.19 12.99 -1.96
C ASN A 167 -18.53 14.46 -2.19
N PHE A 168 -19.75 14.74 -2.59
CA PHE A 168 -20.25 16.10 -2.82
C PHE A 168 -20.86 16.74 -1.56
N THR A 169 -20.75 16.10 -0.40
CA THR A 169 -21.25 16.62 0.86
C THR A 169 -20.18 17.43 1.59
N SER A 170 -20.56 18.12 2.65
CA SER A 170 -19.62 18.82 3.54
C SER A 170 -19.10 17.93 4.68
N LYS A 171 -19.50 16.65 4.73
CA LYS A 171 -19.11 15.69 5.76
C LYS A 171 -18.19 14.61 5.17
N LEU A 172 -17.48 13.92 6.04
CA LEU A 172 -16.71 12.75 5.64
C LEU A 172 -17.65 11.62 5.19
N VAL A 173 -17.19 10.86 4.19
CA VAL A 173 -17.79 9.59 3.83
C VAL A 173 -16.81 8.48 4.18
N LYS A 174 -17.31 7.38 4.75
CA LYS A 174 -16.53 6.18 5.00
C LYS A 174 -17.22 4.99 4.36
N ILE A 175 -16.45 4.21 3.63
CA ILE A 175 -16.90 2.98 3.01
C ILE A 175 -15.95 1.84 3.39
N LEU A 176 -16.48 0.64 3.48
CA LEU A 176 -15.71 -0.59 3.39
C LEU A 176 -15.67 -0.99 1.91
N ALA A 177 -14.48 -1.08 1.36
CA ALA A 177 -14.29 -1.58 -0.01
C ALA A 177 -13.47 -2.87 0.03
N VAL A 178 -13.85 -3.82 -0.82
CA VAL A 178 -13.13 -5.09 -1.01
C VAL A 178 -12.96 -5.31 -2.49
N SER A 179 -11.72 -5.39 -2.95
CA SER A 179 -11.39 -5.68 -4.34
C SER A 179 -10.72 -7.04 -4.50
N THR A 180 -10.96 -7.67 -5.65
CA THR A 180 -10.28 -8.89 -6.11
C THR A 180 -10.00 -8.78 -7.61
N PRO A 181 -8.81 -9.22 -8.12
CA PRO A 181 -7.65 -9.65 -7.35
C PRO A 181 -7.05 -8.50 -6.52
N SER A 182 -6.15 -8.85 -5.60
CA SER A 182 -5.44 -7.86 -4.77
C SER A 182 -4.76 -6.80 -5.63
N VAL A 183 -5.10 -5.53 -5.40
CA VAL A 183 -4.54 -4.35 -6.10
C VAL A 183 -3.46 -3.62 -5.30
N PHE A 184 -3.43 -3.82 -3.98
CA PHE A 184 -2.40 -3.29 -3.09
C PHE A 184 -1.35 -4.37 -2.82
N LYS A 185 -0.28 -4.40 -3.61
CA LYS A 185 0.86 -5.32 -3.45
C LYS A 185 1.98 -4.66 -2.69
#